data_2158a95595e09c007097d41f08d87b3d
#
_entry.id   2158a95595e09c007097d41f08d87b3d
#
_cell.length_a   1.000
_cell.length_b   1.000
_cell.length_c   1.000
_cell.angle_alpha   90.00
_cell.angle_beta   90.00
_cell.angle_gamma   90.00
#
_symmetry.space_group_name_H-M   'P 1'
#
loop_
_entity.id
_entity.type
_entity.pdbx_description
1 polymer ?
#
loop_
_entity_poly.entity_id
_entity_poly.type
_entity_poly.pdbx_seq_one_letter_code
_entity_poly.pdbx_strand_id
1 'polypeptide(L)' 'MADMTREETVKECKRLSEAIKKSKSETLKRDYGKRLKRLQKRLLYQAD' A
#
# COMPACT_ATOMS: atom_id res chain seq x y z
N MET A 1 -6.83 -18.78 4.38
CA MET A 1 -6.30 -17.98 3.30
C MET A 1 -4.89 -17.53 3.59
N ALA A 2 -4.04 -17.64 2.60
CA ALA A 2 -2.65 -17.25 2.78
C ALA A 2 -2.54 -15.73 2.85
N ASP A 3 -1.65 -15.25 3.71
CA ASP A 3 -1.34 -13.84 3.76
C ASP A 3 -0.59 -13.42 2.50
N MET A 4 -0.63 -12.14 2.22
CA MET A 4 0.11 -11.61 1.10
C MET A 4 1.60 -11.83 1.30
N THR A 5 2.28 -12.25 0.26
CA THR A 5 3.72 -12.37 0.31
C THR A 5 4.36 -10.98 0.33
N ARG A 6 5.63 -10.93 0.70
CA ARG A 6 6.36 -9.68 0.72
C ARG A 6 6.36 -9.01 -0.66
N GLU A 7 6.55 -9.82 -1.70
CA GLU A 7 6.51 -9.31 -3.08
C GLU A 7 5.18 -8.70 -3.42
N GLU A 8 4.10 -9.37 -3.06
CA GLU A 8 2.76 -8.86 -3.31
C GLU A 8 2.53 -7.55 -2.57
N THR A 9 2.99 -7.47 -1.33
CA THR A 9 2.86 -6.24 -0.54
C THR A 9 3.63 -5.10 -1.19
N VAL A 10 4.84 -5.36 -1.67
CA VAL A 10 5.63 -4.34 -2.35
C VAL A 10 4.93 -3.87 -3.62
N LYS A 11 4.38 -4.80 -4.39
CA LYS A 11 3.64 -4.46 -5.60
C LYS A 11 2.42 -3.60 -5.29
N GLU A 12 1.69 -3.94 -4.24
CA GLU A 12 0.54 -3.15 -3.83
C GLU A 12 0.95 -1.74 -3.40
N CYS A 13 2.05 -1.62 -2.67
CA CYS A 13 2.56 -0.32 -2.28
C CYS A 13 2.86 0.55 -3.49
N LYS A 14 3.49 -0.02 -4.50
CA LYS A 14 3.78 0.69 -5.73
C LYS A 14 2.51 1.13 -6.45
N ARG A 15 1.53 0.23 -6.53
CA ARG A 15 0.24 0.52 -7.15
C ARG A 15 -0.46 1.68 -6.45
N LEU A 16 -0.51 1.61 -5.12
CA LEU A 16 -1.16 2.66 -4.36
C LEU A 16 -0.45 3.99 -4.51
N SER A 17 0.88 3.97 -4.52
CA SER A 17 1.66 5.17 -4.73
C SER A 17 1.34 5.82 -6.07
N GLU A 18 1.27 5.02 -7.12
CA GLU A 18 0.91 5.53 -8.44
C GLU A 18 -0.53 6.03 -8.48
N ALA A 19 -1.44 5.31 -7.83
CA ALA A 19 -2.83 5.73 -7.77
C ALA A 19 -2.97 7.08 -7.07
N ILE A 20 -2.19 7.30 -6.02
CA ILE A 20 -2.19 8.58 -5.32
C ILE A 20 -1.74 9.70 -6.26
N LYS A 21 -0.68 9.45 -7.03
CA LYS A 21 -0.16 10.44 -7.97
C LYS A 21 -1.16 10.77 -9.07
N LYS A 22 -1.89 9.77 -9.53
CA LYS A 22 -2.86 9.93 -10.61
C LYS A 22 -4.20 10.42 -10.14
N SER A 23 -4.50 10.28 -8.86
CA SER A 23 -5.79 10.64 -8.32
C SER A 23 -5.93 12.16 -8.25
N LYS A 24 -7.07 12.66 -8.71
CA LYS A 24 -7.40 14.07 -8.61
C LYS A 24 -8.24 14.38 -7.38
N SER A 25 -8.77 13.35 -6.75
CA SER A 25 -9.62 13.51 -5.56
C SER A 25 -8.79 13.42 -4.29
N GLU A 26 -8.93 14.42 -3.43
CA GLU A 26 -8.24 14.43 -2.14
C GLU A 26 -8.73 13.31 -1.24
N THR A 27 -10.01 13.00 -1.31
CA THR A 27 -10.59 11.91 -0.52
C THR A 27 -9.95 10.57 -0.90
N LEU A 28 -9.82 10.32 -2.19
CA LEU A 28 -9.18 9.10 -2.68
C LEU A 28 -7.72 9.04 -2.28
N LYS A 29 -7.01 10.17 -2.37
CA LYS A 29 -5.63 10.23 -1.94
C LYS A 29 -5.47 9.86 -0.47
N ARG A 30 -6.38 10.35 0.37
CA ARG A 30 -6.37 10.01 1.79
C ARG A 30 -6.59 8.53 2.03
N ASP A 31 -7.57 7.95 1.35
CA ASP A 31 -7.88 6.53 1.50
C ASP A 31 -6.70 5.66 1.06
N TYR A 32 -6.13 5.98 -0.08
CA TYR A 32 -4.95 5.26 -0.57
C TYR A 32 -3.75 5.42 0.36
N GLY A 33 -3.57 6.64 0.88
CA GLY A 33 -2.50 6.91 1.82
C GLY A 33 -2.61 6.08 3.10
N LYS A 34 -3.82 5.90 3.61
CA LYS A 34 -4.06 5.07 4.77
C LYS A 34 -3.72 3.61 4.49
N ARG A 35 -4.13 3.11 3.34
CA ARG A 35 -3.82 1.74 2.92
C ARG A 35 -2.32 1.55 2.77
N LEU A 36 -1.68 2.51 2.13
CA LEU A 36 -0.24 2.46 1.92
C LEU A 36 0.50 2.39 3.24
N LYS A 37 0.09 3.20 4.21
CA LYS A 37 0.70 3.17 5.54
C LYS A 37 0.56 1.81 6.20
N ARG A 38 -0.61 1.20 6.08
CA ARG A 38 -0.84 -0.14 6.63
C ARG A 38 0.08 -1.17 6.01
N LEU A 39 0.21 -1.12 4.70
CA LEU A 39 1.08 -2.05 3.99
C LEU A 39 2.54 -1.84 4.34
N GLN A 40 2.98 -0.61 4.48
CA GLN A 40 4.34 -0.31 4.90
C GLN A 40 4.62 -0.83 6.30
N LYS A 41 3.67 -0.67 7.21
CA LYS A 41 3.80 -1.23 8.55
C LYS A 41 3.93 -2.75 8.50
N ARG A 42 3.13 -3.37 7.65
CA ARG A 42 3.16 -4.81 7.49
C ARG A 42 4.54 -5.28 7.02
N LEU A 43 5.13 -4.54 6.09
CA LEU A 43 6.48 -4.85 5.61
C LEU A 43 7.52 -4.76 6.71
N LEU A 44 7.37 -3.80 7.61
CA LEU A 44 8.28 -3.65 8.73
C LEU A 44 8.18 -4.82 9.71
N TYR A 45 6.96 -5.33 9.90
CA TYR A 45 6.74 -6.45 10.81
C TYR A 45 7.02 -7.80 10.17
N GLN A 46 7.04 -7.86 8.86
CA GLN A 46 7.43 -9.07 8.15
C GLN A 46 8.94 -9.17 8.08
N ALA A 47 9.53 -9.47 9.21
CA ALA A 47 10.96 -9.74 9.21
C ALA A 47 11.18 -11.16 8.66
N ASP A 48 12.02 -11.26 7.71
CA ASP A 48 12.35 -12.57 7.14
C ASP A 48 13.16 -13.41 8.09
#